data_915369c7b5e9622fa0080be4d9a3d57b
#
_entry.id   915369c7b5e9622fa0080be4d9a3d57b
#
_cell.length_a   1.000
_cell.length_b   1.000
_cell.length_c   1.000
_cell.angle_alpha   90.00
_cell.angle_beta   90.00
_cell.angle_gamma   90.00
#
_symmetry.space_group_name_H-M   'P 1'
#
loop_
_entity.id
_entity.type
_entity.pdbx_description
1 polymer ?
#
loop_
_entity_poly.entity_id
_entity_poly.type
_entity_poly.pdbx_seq_one_letter_code
_entity_poly.pdbx_strand_id
1 'polypeptide(L)'
;MFLKTVMERNQPLVRLGIEWQQNGVILPDTYLLDYDTILENARSIKQAGDANGVQNFFMLKQIGRNPLIARALTDMGYVGAVCVDFREALTMVENQIPLGNVGHLVQIPRAALKKILRAKPVIVTVYTLEKAREISAACTELGLHQKLMLRVLGEGDMLYSGQYGGFELQELDSAVRAIEAMPNVEVGGVCSFPCFLYDEAAQDILPMPNLRTVQTAAEMLRASPLARSSLALTTFRKTSGRTCASTR
;
A
#
# COMPACT_ATOMS: atom_id res chain seq x y z
N MET A 1 -9.25 -16.23 -11.81
CA MET A 1 -9.17 -14.76 -12.04
C MET A 1 -8.04 -14.38 -12.96
N PHE A 2 -6.77 -14.25 -12.55
CA PHE A 2 -5.70 -13.74 -13.42
C PHE A 2 -5.46 -14.57 -14.68
N LEU A 3 -5.37 -15.89 -14.59
CA LEU A 3 -5.07 -16.75 -15.75
C LEU A 3 -6.12 -16.58 -16.85
N LYS A 4 -7.42 -16.62 -16.53
CA LYS A 4 -8.49 -16.42 -17.50
C LYS A 4 -8.35 -15.08 -18.21
N THR A 5 -8.17 -14.00 -17.47
CA THR A 5 -8.02 -12.65 -18.03
C THR A 5 -6.77 -12.53 -18.92
N VAL A 6 -5.63 -13.13 -18.50
CA VAL A 6 -4.41 -13.13 -19.32
C VAL A 6 -4.60 -13.95 -20.59
N MET A 7 -5.25 -15.12 -20.50
CA MET A 7 -5.56 -15.95 -21.68
C MET A 7 -6.48 -15.23 -22.68
N GLU A 8 -7.40 -14.42 -22.19
CA GLU A 8 -8.32 -13.66 -23.05
C GLU A 8 -7.69 -12.40 -23.63
N ARG A 9 -6.86 -11.69 -22.87
CA ARG A 9 -6.35 -10.35 -23.23
C ARG A 9 -4.90 -10.31 -23.71
N ASN A 10 -4.08 -11.30 -23.35
CA ASN A 10 -2.66 -11.38 -23.72
C ASN A 10 -2.25 -12.79 -24.13
N GLN A 11 -2.94 -13.35 -25.12
CA GLN A 11 -2.59 -14.65 -25.69
C GLN A 11 -1.14 -14.76 -26.18
N PRO A 12 -0.52 -13.71 -26.79
CA PRO A 12 0.87 -13.78 -27.19
C PRO A 12 1.81 -14.10 -26.03
N LEU A 13 1.62 -13.48 -24.87
CA LEU A 13 2.43 -13.76 -23.66
C LEU A 13 2.27 -15.23 -23.21
N VAL A 14 1.03 -15.75 -23.23
CA VAL A 14 0.76 -17.16 -22.86
C VAL A 14 1.46 -18.12 -23.81
N ARG A 15 1.34 -17.90 -25.14
CA ARG A 15 1.99 -18.73 -26.15
C ARG A 15 3.52 -18.70 -26.02
N LEU A 16 4.09 -17.51 -25.84
CA LEU A 16 5.52 -17.34 -25.63
C LEU A 16 6.01 -18.08 -24.39
N GLY A 17 5.25 -18.02 -23.28
CA GLY A 17 5.58 -18.75 -22.05
C GLY A 17 5.56 -20.27 -22.24
N ILE A 18 4.59 -20.80 -22.97
CA ILE A 18 4.50 -22.23 -23.29
C ILE A 18 5.69 -22.63 -24.18
N GLU A 19 5.97 -21.88 -25.24
CA GLU A 19 7.07 -22.13 -26.16
C GLU A 19 8.42 -22.13 -25.42
N TRP A 20 8.69 -21.12 -24.61
CA TRP A 20 9.93 -21.00 -23.87
C TRP A 20 10.11 -22.11 -22.85
N GLN A 21 9.04 -22.50 -22.18
CA GLN A 21 9.08 -23.64 -21.23
C GLN A 21 9.34 -24.97 -21.96
N GLN A 22 8.67 -25.23 -23.10
CA GLN A 22 8.86 -26.45 -23.89
C GLN A 22 10.26 -26.54 -24.52
N ASN A 23 10.84 -25.40 -24.88
CA ASN A 23 12.19 -25.32 -25.47
C ASN A 23 13.30 -25.20 -24.39
N GLY A 24 12.96 -25.27 -23.10
CA GLY A 24 13.94 -25.21 -22.00
C GLY A 24 14.59 -23.83 -21.83
N VAL A 25 13.99 -22.78 -22.36
CA VAL A 25 14.48 -21.39 -22.21
C VAL A 25 14.22 -20.87 -20.80
N ILE A 26 13.09 -21.25 -20.20
CA ILE A 26 12.71 -20.90 -18.84
C ILE A 26 12.45 -22.16 -18.01
N LEU A 27 12.72 -22.06 -16.70
CA LEU A 27 12.44 -23.14 -15.75
C LEU A 27 10.95 -23.12 -15.35
N PRO A 28 10.41 -24.24 -14.82
CA PRO A 28 9.15 -24.24 -14.09
C PRO A 28 9.13 -23.14 -13.00
N ASP A 29 7.95 -22.67 -12.64
CA ASP A 29 7.75 -21.62 -11.62
C ASP A 29 8.41 -20.28 -11.95
N THR A 30 8.71 -20.01 -13.22
CA THR A 30 9.22 -18.73 -13.70
C THR A 30 8.08 -17.71 -13.86
N TYR A 31 8.25 -16.51 -13.32
CA TYR A 31 7.36 -15.37 -13.59
C TYR A 31 7.72 -14.76 -14.95
N LEU A 32 6.81 -14.82 -15.90
CA LEU A 32 6.91 -14.11 -17.17
C LEU A 32 6.09 -12.83 -17.10
N LEU A 33 6.74 -11.69 -17.26
CA LEU A 33 6.14 -10.38 -17.11
C LEU A 33 6.19 -9.61 -18.42
N ASP A 34 5.02 -9.12 -18.87
CA ASP A 34 4.92 -8.17 -19.98
C ASP A 34 5.27 -6.77 -19.46
N TYR A 35 6.54 -6.42 -19.57
CA TYR A 35 7.10 -5.19 -19.00
C TYR A 35 6.43 -3.94 -19.58
N ASP A 36 6.25 -3.89 -20.88
CA ASP A 36 5.70 -2.71 -21.56
C ASP A 36 4.24 -2.47 -21.18
N THR A 37 3.43 -3.53 -21.17
CA THR A 37 2.03 -3.46 -20.72
C THR A 37 1.92 -3.06 -19.23
N ILE A 38 2.80 -3.57 -18.38
CA ILE A 38 2.84 -3.15 -16.96
C ILE A 38 3.09 -1.65 -16.84
N LEU A 39 4.07 -1.12 -17.59
CA LEU A 39 4.39 0.31 -17.52
C LEU A 39 3.32 1.19 -18.16
N GLU A 40 2.64 0.74 -19.22
CA GLU A 40 1.52 1.45 -19.83
C GLU A 40 0.35 1.58 -18.83
N ASN A 41 -0.02 0.47 -18.20
CA ASN A 41 -1.05 0.47 -17.15
C ASN A 41 -0.66 1.37 -15.98
N ALA A 42 0.59 1.32 -15.55
CA ALA A 42 1.10 2.16 -14.48
C ALA A 42 1.01 3.66 -14.83
N ARG A 43 1.37 4.05 -16.07
CA ARG A 43 1.22 5.45 -16.52
C ARG A 43 -0.24 5.92 -16.46
N SER A 44 -1.16 5.08 -16.92
CA SER A 44 -2.59 5.38 -16.89
C SER A 44 -3.11 5.61 -15.47
N ILE A 45 -2.71 4.74 -14.53
CA ILE A 45 -3.06 4.86 -13.10
C ILE A 45 -2.42 6.12 -12.50
N LYS A 46 -1.15 6.39 -12.82
CA LYS A 46 -0.43 7.58 -12.32
C LYS A 46 -1.10 8.87 -12.79
N GLN A 47 -1.44 8.96 -14.08
CA GLN A 47 -2.14 10.12 -14.65
C GLN A 47 -3.50 10.36 -13.98
N ALA A 48 -4.27 9.27 -13.74
CA ALA A 48 -5.53 9.38 -13.03
C ALA A 48 -5.34 9.87 -11.58
N GLY A 49 -4.32 9.40 -10.88
CA GLY A 49 -3.96 9.85 -9.55
C GLY A 49 -3.61 11.34 -9.54
N ASP A 50 -2.71 11.76 -10.43
CA ASP A 50 -2.25 13.16 -10.53
C ASP A 50 -3.40 14.12 -10.85
N ALA A 51 -4.28 13.74 -11.78
CA ALA A 51 -5.45 14.54 -12.14
C ALA A 51 -6.44 14.75 -10.97
N ASN A 52 -6.39 13.87 -9.97
CA ASN A 52 -7.24 13.93 -8.78
C ASN A 52 -6.49 14.35 -7.50
N GLY A 53 -5.22 14.75 -7.59
CA GLY A 53 -4.40 15.15 -6.44
C GLY A 53 -4.08 13.98 -5.49
N VAL A 54 -4.07 12.73 -6.01
CA VAL A 54 -3.79 11.52 -5.25
C VAL A 54 -2.35 11.08 -5.48
N GLN A 55 -1.61 10.86 -4.40
CA GLN A 55 -0.28 10.27 -4.47
C GLN A 55 -0.38 8.74 -4.63
N ASN A 56 0.26 8.22 -5.67
CA ASN A 56 0.27 6.79 -5.94
C ASN A 56 1.50 6.12 -5.32
N PHE A 57 1.24 5.04 -4.60
CA PHE A 57 2.24 4.04 -4.18
C PHE A 57 2.09 2.79 -5.04
N PHE A 58 3.13 1.97 -5.12
CA PHE A 58 3.05 0.70 -5.84
C PHE A 58 3.29 -0.50 -4.92
N MET A 59 2.74 -1.66 -5.29
CA MET A 59 2.92 -2.93 -4.57
C MET A 59 3.29 -4.03 -5.55
N LEU A 60 4.39 -4.73 -5.30
CA LEU A 60 4.98 -5.71 -6.23
C LEU A 60 4.84 -7.17 -5.75
N LYS A 61 4.10 -7.44 -4.69
CA LYS A 61 4.01 -8.80 -4.12
C LYS A 61 3.54 -9.85 -5.14
N GLN A 62 2.68 -9.47 -6.07
CA GLN A 62 2.08 -10.39 -7.06
C GLN A 62 2.95 -10.60 -8.30
N ILE A 63 3.98 -9.79 -8.50
CA ILE A 63 4.88 -9.85 -9.65
C ILE A 63 6.34 -10.09 -9.23
N GLY A 64 6.53 -10.84 -8.16
CA GLY A 64 7.85 -11.30 -7.74
C GLY A 64 8.73 -10.26 -7.05
N ARG A 65 8.17 -9.12 -6.62
CA ARG A 65 8.94 -8.05 -5.92
C ARG A 65 10.12 -7.53 -6.75
N ASN A 66 9.91 -7.43 -8.05
CA ASN A 66 10.95 -7.16 -9.04
C ASN A 66 11.51 -5.73 -8.92
N PRO A 67 12.82 -5.55 -8.61
CA PRO A 67 13.41 -4.22 -8.44
C PRO A 67 13.50 -3.39 -9.73
N LEU A 68 13.56 -4.03 -10.92
CA LEU A 68 13.57 -3.30 -12.18
C LEU A 68 12.24 -2.58 -12.42
N ILE A 69 11.13 -3.27 -12.17
CA ILE A 69 9.80 -2.66 -12.25
C ILE A 69 9.65 -1.60 -11.17
N ALA A 70 10.12 -1.87 -9.93
CA ALA A 70 10.10 -0.89 -8.84
C ALA A 70 10.79 0.43 -9.24
N ARG A 71 11.97 0.33 -9.86
CA ARG A 71 12.73 1.49 -10.33
C ARG A 71 11.97 2.26 -11.40
N ALA A 72 11.44 1.56 -12.42
CA ALA A 72 10.66 2.20 -13.47
C ALA A 72 9.41 2.93 -12.93
N LEU A 73 8.73 2.36 -11.92
CA LEU A 73 7.60 3.02 -11.26
C LEU A 73 8.04 4.25 -10.45
N THR A 74 9.19 4.16 -9.77
CA THR A 74 9.78 5.30 -9.05
C THR A 74 10.14 6.44 -10.01
N ASP A 75 10.78 6.11 -11.14
CA ASP A 75 11.15 7.08 -12.18
C ASP A 75 9.91 7.72 -12.83
N MET A 76 8.79 7.02 -12.83
CA MET A 76 7.49 7.50 -13.31
C MET A 76 6.80 8.46 -12.31
N GLY A 77 7.36 8.62 -11.09
CA GLY A 77 6.85 9.51 -10.06
C GLY A 77 5.90 8.87 -9.05
N TYR A 78 5.87 7.56 -8.96
CA TYR A 78 5.26 6.90 -7.80
C TYR A 78 6.08 7.18 -6.55
N VAL A 79 5.41 7.33 -5.40
CA VAL A 79 6.04 7.78 -4.14
C VAL A 79 7.01 6.74 -3.57
N GLY A 80 6.68 5.45 -3.73
CA GLY A 80 7.49 4.35 -3.22
C GLY A 80 6.71 3.05 -3.07
N ALA A 81 7.42 2.00 -2.64
CA ALA A 81 6.86 0.67 -2.48
C ALA A 81 5.98 0.54 -1.23
N VAL A 82 4.81 -0.04 -1.38
CA VAL A 82 4.04 -0.61 -0.26
C VAL A 82 4.53 -2.03 -0.04
N CYS A 83 5.28 -2.24 1.01
CA CYS A 83 5.86 -3.54 1.34
C CYS A 83 4.93 -4.28 2.31
N VAL A 84 4.45 -5.45 1.88
CA VAL A 84 3.51 -6.24 2.68
C VAL A 84 4.19 -6.93 3.85
N ASP A 85 5.49 -7.20 3.73
CA ASP A 85 6.31 -7.76 4.80
C ASP A 85 7.71 -7.12 4.86
N PHE A 86 8.45 -7.45 5.91
CA PHE A 86 9.79 -6.90 6.12
C PHE A 86 10.83 -7.41 5.12
N ARG A 87 10.65 -8.61 4.52
CA ARG A 87 11.58 -9.15 3.51
C ARG A 87 11.47 -8.36 2.22
N GLU A 88 10.23 -8.04 1.82
CA GLU A 88 9.99 -7.15 0.67
C GLU A 88 10.63 -5.77 0.91
N ALA A 89 10.45 -5.20 2.12
CA ALA A 89 11.07 -3.94 2.47
C ALA A 89 12.60 -4.01 2.41
N LEU A 90 13.22 -5.07 2.90
CA LEU A 90 14.67 -5.26 2.83
C LEU A 90 15.15 -5.40 1.38
N THR A 91 14.42 -6.12 0.52
CA THR A 91 14.73 -6.21 -0.91
C THR A 91 14.70 -4.83 -1.58
N MET A 92 13.70 -4.01 -1.26
CA MET A 92 13.64 -2.64 -1.79
C MET A 92 14.81 -1.78 -1.29
N VAL A 93 15.14 -1.87 0.01
CA VAL A 93 16.29 -1.15 0.61
C VAL A 93 17.62 -1.53 -0.08
N GLU A 94 17.84 -2.83 -0.29
CA GLU A 94 19.08 -3.35 -0.92
C GLU A 94 19.21 -2.90 -2.38
N ASN A 95 18.09 -2.64 -3.05
CA ASN A 95 18.05 -2.13 -4.41
C ASN A 95 17.86 -0.61 -4.49
N GLN A 96 17.93 0.13 -3.39
CA GLN A 96 17.80 1.59 -3.30
C GLN A 96 16.45 2.10 -3.84
N ILE A 97 15.40 1.31 -3.66
CA ILE A 97 14.01 1.68 -4.00
C ILE A 97 13.38 2.38 -2.80
N PRO A 98 12.73 3.54 -2.99
CA PRO A 98 12.05 4.25 -1.91
C PRO A 98 10.96 3.40 -1.26
N LEU A 99 10.92 3.41 0.07
CA LEU A 99 9.86 2.78 0.84
C LEU A 99 8.69 3.77 1.02
N GLY A 100 7.54 3.43 0.47
CA GLY A 100 6.31 4.19 0.66
C GLY A 100 5.63 3.86 1.98
N ASN A 101 5.15 2.62 2.12
CA ASN A 101 4.51 2.13 3.35
C ASN A 101 5.04 0.75 3.71
N VAL A 102 5.37 0.56 4.98
CA VAL A 102 5.79 -0.73 5.53
C VAL A 102 4.92 -1.07 6.74
N GLY A 103 4.65 -2.36 6.96
CA GLY A 103 3.83 -2.81 8.08
C GLY A 103 2.34 -2.95 7.76
N HIS A 104 1.96 -2.77 6.50
CA HIS A 104 0.55 -2.81 6.09
C HIS A 104 -0.14 -4.17 6.34
N LEU A 105 0.54 -5.29 6.11
CA LEU A 105 0.00 -6.63 6.41
C LEU A 105 0.76 -7.33 7.52
N VAL A 106 2.08 -7.25 7.51
CA VAL A 106 2.95 -7.86 8.52
C VAL A 106 3.75 -6.77 9.21
N GLN A 107 3.59 -6.69 10.53
CA GLN A 107 4.32 -5.71 11.34
C GLN A 107 5.83 -5.97 11.30
N ILE A 108 6.62 -4.91 11.30
CA ILE A 108 8.09 -5.00 11.19
C ILE A 108 8.65 -5.70 12.44
N PRO A 109 9.39 -6.82 12.33
CA PRO A 109 10.02 -7.46 13.49
C PRO A 109 11.17 -6.59 14.03
N ARG A 110 11.42 -6.65 15.33
CA ARG A 110 12.47 -5.86 16.00
C ARG A 110 13.83 -5.97 15.32
N ALA A 111 14.20 -7.16 14.86
CA ALA A 111 15.49 -7.41 14.20
C ALA A 111 15.68 -6.64 12.88
N ALA A 112 14.59 -6.33 12.16
CA ALA A 112 14.64 -5.59 10.89
C ALA A 112 14.36 -4.09 11.06
N LEU A 113 13.80 -3.68 12.21
CA LEU A 113 13.21 -2.37 12.42
C LEU A 113 14.21 -1.24 12.14
N LYS A 114 15.38 -1.26 12.75
CA LYS A 114 16.38 -0.20 12.57
C LYS A 114 16.91 -0.11 11.15
N LYS A 115 17.08 -1.25 10.45
CA LYS A 115 17.53 -1.27 9.04
C LYS A 115 16.48 -0.60 8.14
N ILE A 116 15.21 -0.92 8.36
CA ILE A 116 14.09 -0.35 7.58
C ILE A 116 13.91 1.15 7.89
N LEU A 117 13.95 1.55 9.17
CA LEU A 117 13.81 2.97 9.54
C LEU A 117 14.93 3.86 8.98
N ARG A 118 16.17 3.34 8.87
CA ARG A 118 17.26 4.09 8.20
C ARG A 118 16.98 4.38 6.73
N ALA A 119 16.17 3.58 6.06
CA ALA A 119 15.72 3.84 4.70
C ALA A 119 14.59 4.89 4.63
N LYS A 120 14.14 5.43 5.77
CA LYS A 120 13.18 6.52 5.90
C LYS A 120 11.88 6.25 5.13
N PRO A 121 11.11 5.20 5.47
CA PRO A 121 9.79 4.99 4.88
C PRO A 121 8.95 6.26 4.98
N VAL A 122 8.17 6.56 3.94
CA VAL A 122 7.25 7.72 3.96
C VAL A 122 6.29 7.59 5.13
N ILE A 123 5.76 6.35 5.36
CA ILE A 123 4.89 6.05 6.49
C ILE A 123 5.05 4.59 6.92
N VAL A 124 4.87 4.32 8.22
CA VAL A 124 4.84 2.96 8.77
C VAL A 124 3.46 2.69 9.35
N THR A 125 2.80 1.62 8.90
CA THR A 125 1.49 1.20 9.42
C THR A 125 1.66 0.45 10.73
N VAL A 126 0.91 0.83 11.75
CA VAL A 126 0.87 0.20 13.06
C VAL A 126 -0.54 -0.27 13.40
N TYR A 127 -0.62 -1.38 14.15
CA TYR A 127 -1.86 -2.02 14.58
C TYR A 127 -2.07 -1.90 16.08
N THR A 128 -1.01 -1.57 16.83
CA THR A 128 -1.04 -1.49 18.29
C THR A 128 -0.14 -0.38 18.82
N LEU A 129 -0.42 0.08 20.03
CA LEU A 129 0.43 1.04 20.74
C LEU A 129 1.82 0.46 21.07
N GLU A 130 1.92 -0.86 21.31
CA GLU A 130 3.20 -1.53 21.55
C GLU A 130 4.13 -1.36 20.35
N LYS A 131 3.61 -1.57 19.12
CA LYS A 131 4.40 -1.37 17.90
C LYS A 131 4.79 0.09 17.71
N ALA A 132 3.91 1.03 18.01
CA ALA A 132 4.23 2.45 17.96
C ALA A 132 5.37 2.80 18.96
N ARG A 133 5.36 2.26 20.19
CA ARG A 133 6.44 2.43 21.17
C ARG A 133 7.77 1.85 20.69
N GLU A 134 7.75 0.65 20.08
CA GLU A 134 8.96 0.04 19.52
C GLU A 134 9.59 0.93 18.43
N ILE A 135 8.76 1.51 17.55
CA ILE A 135 9.22 2.41 16.49
C ILE A 135 9.76 3.71 17.11
N SER A 136 9.04 4.30 18.07
CA SER A 136 9.48 5.51 18.78
C SER A 136 10.84 5.34 19.45
N ALA A 137 11.04 4.24 20.17
CA ALA A 137 12.32 3.91 20.80
C ALA A 137 13.44 3.75 19.76
N ALA A 138 13.19 3.02 18.67
CA ALA A 138 14.18 2.85 17.60
C ALA A 138 14.50 4.17 16.89
N CYS A 139 13.50 5.03 16.65
CA CYS A 139 13.71 6.37 16.09
C CYS A 139 14.54 7.25 17.01
N THR A 140 14.30 7.20 18.31
CA THR A 140 15.10 7.93 19.32
C THR A 140 16.55 7.51 19.29
N GLU A 141 16.83 6.20 19.26
CA GLU A 141 18.20 5.69 19.17
C GLU A 141 18.92 6.06 17.86
N LEU A 142 18.15 6.21 16.78
CA LEU A 142 18.69 6.53 15.45
C LEU A 142 18.75 8.04 15.15
N GLY A 143 18.16 8.89 15.99
CA GLY A 143 17.99 10.32 15.71
C GLY A 143 17.08 10.57 14.50
N LEU A 144 16.07 9.73 14.28
CA LEU A 144 15.13 9.81 13.18
C LEU A 144 13.74 10.18 13.70
N HIS A 145 12.89 10.65 12.81
CA HIS A 145 11.46 10.88 13.06
C HIS A 145 10.64 10.08 12.04
N GLN A 146 9.53 9.44 12.49
CA GLN A 146 8.73 8.57 11.65
C GLN A 146 7.23 8.88 11.75
N LYS A 147 6.59 9.07 10.59
CA LYS A 147 5.12 9.12 10.49
C LYS A 147 4.51 7.73 10.61
N LEU A 148 3.47 7.62 11.42
CA LEU A 148 2.73 6.38 11.63
C LEU A 148 1.34 6.46 10.98
N MET A 149 0.94 5.40 10.31
CA MET A 149 -0.41 5.20 9.80
C MET A 149 -1.13 4.19 10.71
N LEU A 150 -2.25 4.58 11.27
CA LEU A 150 -3.03 3.71 12.15
C LEU A 150 -3.99 2.88 11.29
N ARG A 151 -3.89 1.57 11.36
CA ARG A 151 -4.95 0.72 10.81
C ARG A 151 -6.17 0.82 11.70
N VAL A 152 -7.30 1.20 11.12
CA VAL A 152 -8.58 1.34 11.83
C VAL A 152 -9.56 0.26 11.43
N LEU A 153 -10.42 -0.10 12.39
CA LEU A 153 -11.49 -1.08 12.27
C LEU A 153 -12.80 -0.46 12.71
N GLY A 154 -13.88 -0.85 12.05
CA GLY A 154 -15.25 -0.48 12.40
C GLY A 154 -16.19 -1.67 12.31
N GLU A 155 -17.35 -1.53 12.92
CA GLU A 155 -18.39 -2.56 12.84
C GLU A 155 -18.81 -2.82 11.40
N GLY A 156 -18.87 -4.10 11.01
CA GLY A 156 -19.22 -4.53 9.66
C GLY A 156 -18.08 -4.47 8.64
N ASP A 157 -16.87 -4.09 9.04
CA ASP A 157 -15.73 -4.11 8.14
C ASP A 157 -15.44 -5.53 7.63
N MET A 158 -15.11 -5.63 6.35
CA MET A 158 -14.59 -6.85 5.77
C MET A 158 -13.15 -7.07 6.21
N LEU A 159 -12.85 -8.26 6.74
CA LEU A 159 -11.49 -8.67 7.10
C LEU A 159 -11.15 -10.00 6.42
N TYR A 160 -10.00 -10.06 5.79
CA TYR A 160 -9.47 -11.34 5.32
C TYR A 160 -9.01 -12.21 6.49
N SER A 161 -9.16 -13.53 6.35
CA SER A 161 -8.67 -14.47 7.34
C SER A 161 -7.17 -14.25 7.63
N GLY A 162 -6.82 -14.18 8.91
CA GLY A 162 -5.45 -13.93 9.35
C GLY A 162 -4.99 -12.47 9.27
N GLN A 163 -5.83 -11.53 8.85
CA GLN A 163 -5.50 -10.10 8.77
C GLN A 163 -6.31 -9.27 9.78
N TYR A 164 -6.35 -9.76 11.00
CA TYR A 164 -7.03 -9.12 12.11
C TYR A 164 -6.11 -8.12 12.81
N GLY A 165 -6.72 -7.18 13.54
CA GLY A 165 -6.04 -6.19 14.35
C GLY A 165 -6.05 -4.79 13.73
N GLY A 166 -5.88 -3.82 14.60
CA GLY A 166 -5.98 -2.40 14.34
C GLY A 166 -6.62 -1.70 15.55
N PHE A 167 -6.89 -0.43 15.40
CA PHE A 167 -7.54 0.42 16.41
C PHE A 167 -9.03 0.53 16.07
N GLU A 168 -9.88 0.18 17.01
CA GLU A 168 -11.32 0.40 16.89
C GLU A 168 -11.60 1.91 16.84
N LEU A 169 -12.63 2.33 16.07
CA LEU A 169 -12.97 3.75 15.93
C LEU A 169 -13.18 4.45 17.28
N GLN A 170 -13.80 3.76 18.24
CA GLN A 170 -14.06 4.28 19.58
C GLN A 170 -12.78 4.50 20.41
N GLU A 171 -11.68 3.82 20.08
CA GLU A 171 -10.39 3.94 20.77
C GLU A 171 -9.44 4.90 20.05
N LEU A 172 -9.80 5.36 18.83
CA LEU A 172 -8.90 6.09 17.96
C LEU A 172 -8.35 7.37 18.61
N ASP A 173 -9.19 8.18 19.25
CA ASP A 173 -8.75 9.44 19.88
C ASP A 173 -7.74 9.18 21.01
N SER A 174 -7.97 8.16 21.84
CA SER A 174 -7.04 7.78 22.89
C SER A 174 -5.72 7.24 22.34
N ALA A 175 -5.77 6.47 21.26
CA ALA A 175 -4.57 5.95 20.57
C ALA A 175 -3.75 7.08 19.94
N VAL A 176 -4.39 8.03 19.29
CA VAL A 176 -3.74 9.22 18.73
C VAL A 176 -3.03 10.02 19.82
N ARG A 177 -3.72 10.34 20.94
CA ARG A 177 -3.09 11.05 22.08
C ARG A 177 -1.89 10.32 22.62
N ALA A 178 -2.00 8.99 22.77
CA ALA A 178 -0.90 8.17 23.28
C ALA A 178 0.31 8.19 22.33
N ILE A 179 0.10 8.15 21.02
CA ILE A 179 1.18 8.19 20.02
C ILE A 179 1.81 9.57 19.94
N GLU A 180 1.02 10.64 19.90
CA GLU A 180 1.53 12.02 19.85
C GLU A 180 2.33 12.42 21.10
N ALA A 181 2.14 11.72 22.22
CA ALA A 181 2.95 11.86 23.43
C ALA A 181 4.29 11.10 23.37
N MET A 182 4.50 10.23 22.37
CA MET A 182 5.76 9.50 22.20
C MET A 182 6.80 10.35 21.46
N PRO A 183 8.10 10.26 21.82
CA PRO A 183 9.15 10.97 21.10
C PRO A 183 9.37 10.39 19.70
N ASN A 184 9.72 11.26 18.74
CA ASN A 184 10.20 10.89 17.41
C ASN A 184 9.22 10.08 16.54
N VAL A 185 7.94 10.14 16.83
CA VAL A 185 6.85 9.63 16.00
C VAL A 185 5.70 10.63 15.97
N GLU A 186 4.90 10.57 14.94
CA GLU A 186 3.67 11.35 14.80
C GLU A 186 2.62 10.54 14.03
N VAL A 187 1.34 10.85 14.24
CA VAL A 187 0.26 10.26 13.45
C VAL A 187 0.20 10.95 12.09
N GLY A 188 0.53 10.21 11.02
CA GLY A 188 0.50 10.67 9.65
C GLY A 188 -0.78 10.33 8.88
N GLY A 189 -1.67 9.54 9.47
CA GLY A 189 -2.93 9.16 8.84
C GLY A 189 -3.55 7.87 9.36
N VAL A 190 -4.63 7.47 8.72
CA VAL A 190 -5.35 6.22 8.99
C VAL A 190 -5.51 5.40 7.72
N CYS A 191 -5.65 4.08 7.86
CA CYS A 191 -5.97 3.18 6.75
C CYS A 191 -6.92 2.08 7.20
N SER A 192 -7.68 1.55 6.25
CA SER A 192 -8.43 0.30 6.37
C SER A 192 -8.30 -0.50 5.06
N PHE A 193 -8.55 -1.79 5.12
CA PHE A 193 -8.39 -2.67 3.96
C PHE A 193 -9.29 -3.91 4.07
N PRO A 194 -9.99 -4.24 2.96
CA PRO A 194 -10.07 -3.54 1.66
C PRO A 194 -11.11 -2.42 1.66
N CYS A 195 -10.82 -1.26 1.05
CA CYS A 195 -11.81 -0.20 0.88
C CYS A 195 -12.61 -0.33 -0.43
N PHE A 196 -12.05 -1.01 -1.42
CA PHE A 196 -12.67 -1.24 -2.72
C PHE A 196 -12.34 -2.65 -3.20
N LEU A 197 -13.31 -3.31 -3.84
CA LEU A 197 -13.12 -4.59 -4.53
C LEU A 197 -13.78 -4.55 -5.90
N TYR A 198 -13.18 -5.26 -6.85
CA TYR A 198 -13.79 -5.49 -8.15
C TYR A 198 -14.90 -6.53 -8.03
N ASP A 199 -16.08 -6.18 -8.49
CA ASP A 199 -17.24 -7.07 -8.56
C ASP A 199 -17.42 -7.57 -10.01
N GLU A 200 -17.36 -8.88 -10.20
CA GLU A 200 -17.46 -9.49 -11.54
C GLU A 200 -18.87 -9.39 -12.13
N ALA A 201 -19.91 -9.35 -11.32
CA ALA A 201 -21.29 -9.23 -11.80
C ALA A 201 -21.62 -7.80 -12.22
N ALA A 202 -21.15 -6.83 -11.44
CA ALA A 202 -21.31 -5.42 -11.75
C ALA A 202 -20.30 -4.91 -12.80
N GLN A 203 -19.22 -5.66 -13.08
CA GLN A 203 -18.08 -5.24 -13.92
C GLN A 203 -17.50 -3.88 -13.49
N ASP A 204 -17.49 -3.62 -12.16
CA ASP A 204 -17.08 -2.34 -11.60
C ASP A 204 -16.35 -2.53 -10.27
N ILE A 205 -15.70 -1.47 -9.80
CA ILE A 205 -15.04 -1.41 -8.50
C ILE A 205 -16.02 -0.84 -7.48
N LEU A 206 -16.45 -1.68 -6.53
CA LEU A 206 -17.43 -1.31 -5.52
C LEU A 206 -16.77 -0.96 -4.20
N PRO A 207 -17.31 0.04 -3.47
CA PRO A 207 -16.84 0.39 -2.13
C PRO A 207 -17.24 -0.70 -1.12
N MET A 208 -16.31 -1.01 -0.20
CA MET A 208 -16.54 -1.89 0.92
C MET A 208 -16.91 -1.07 2.19
N PRO A 209 -17.50 -1.67 3.24
CA PRO A 209 -17.77 -0.98 4.51
C PRO A 209 -16.54 -0.27 5.09
N ASN A 210 -15.37 -0.85 4.94
CA ASN A 210 -14.07 -0.30 5.33
C ASN A 210 -13.80 1.12 4.80
N LEU A 211 -14.37 1.49 3.65
CA LEU A 211 -14.27 2.86 3.13
C LEU A 211 -14.94 3.85 4.07
N ARG A 212 -16.12 3.52 4.60
CA ARG A 212 -16.83 4.37 5.56
C ARG A 212 -16.04 4.49 6.87
N THR A 213 -15.50 3.39 7.35
CA THR A 213 -14.66 3.37 8.56
C THR A 213 -13.46 4.31 8.43
N VAL A 214 -12.70 4.22 7.33
CA VAL A 214 -11.53 5.08 7.13
C VAL A 214 -11.91 6.54 6.93
N GLN A 215 -13.05 6.84 6.30
CA GLN A 215 -13.57 8.19 6.16
C GLN A 215 -13.94 8.80 7.51
N THR A 216 -14.69 8.07 8.35
CA THR A 216 -15.03 8.48 9.72
C THR A 216 -13.77 8.70 10.55
N ALA A 217 -12.81 7.78 10.51
CA ALA A 217 -11.54 7.94 11.23
C ALA A 217 -10.76 9.19 10.76
N ALA A 218 -10.76 9.46 9.46
CA ALA A 218 -10.10 10.64 8.92
C ALA A 218 -10.78 11.95 9.36
N GLU A 219 -12.11 11.96 9.49
CA GLU A 219 -12.87 13.10 10.01
C GLU A 219 -12.57 13.31 11.50
N MET A 220 -12.51 12.25 12.29
CA MET A 220 -12.11 12.31 13.71
C MET A 220 -10.71 12.91 13.88
N LEU A 221 -9.75 12.46 13.07
CA LEU A 221 -8.39 13.02 13.08
C LEU A 221 -8.36 14.51 12.74
N ARG A 222 -9.13 14.95 11.73
CA ARG A 222 -9.19 16.39 11.36
C ARG A 222 -9.81 17.25 12.46
N ALA A 223 -10.78 16.71 13.16
CA ALA A 223 -11.44 17.41 14.28
C ALA A 223 -10.58 17.43 15.55
N SER A 224 -9.57 16.58 15.64
CA SER A 224 -8.69 16.50 16.80
C SER A 224 -7.77 17.73 16.88
N PRO A 225 -7.70 18.43 18.01
CA PRO A 225 -6.79 19.56 18.21
C PRO A 225 -5.31 19.15 18.17
N LEU A 226 -5.03 17.84 18.20
CA LEU A 226 -3.69 17.25 18.12
C LEU A 226 -3.26 16.98 16.67
N ALA A 227 -4.18 17.05 15.70
CA ALA A 227 -3.84 16.87 14.31
C ALA A 227 -2.93 18.02 13.86
N ARG A 228 -1.64 17.74 13.72
CA ARG A 228 -0.67 18.69 13.17
C ARG A 228 -1.01 18.92 11.69
N SER A 229 -0.71 20.10 11.18
CA SER A 229 -1.00 20.57 9.82
C SER A 229 -0.42 19.71 8.67
N SER A 230 0.23 18.61 8.97
CA SER A 230 0.91 17.70 8.03
C SER A 230 0.09 16.46 7.63
N LEU A 231 -1.19 16.37 8.01
CA LEU A 231 -2.08 15.28 7.59
C LEU A 231 -2.37 15.39 6.08
N ALA A 232 -1.53 14.79 5.26
CA ALA A 232 -1.81 14.54 3.86
C ALA A 232 -2.85 13.41 3.75
N LEU A 233 -4.12 13.78 3.98
CA LEU A 233 -5.24 12.86 3.86
C LEU A 233 -5.60 12.72 2.39
N THR A 234 -5.35 11.56 1.83
CA THR A 234 -5.86 11.16 0.52
C THR A 234 -7.38 11.01 0.64
N THR A 235 -8.11 12.05 0.30
CA THR A 235 -9.58 12.01 0.18
C THR A 235 -9.92 11.46 -1.19
N PHE A 236 -10.49 10.27 -1.25
CA PHE A 236 -11.18 9.81 -2.46
C PHE A 236 -12.42 10.68 -2.68
N ARG A 237 -12.34 11.64 -3.59
CA ARG A 237 -13.53 12.28 -4.14
C ARG A 237 -14.11 11.37 -5.21
N LYS A 238 -15.35 10.93 -5.04
CA LYS A 238 -16.14 10.35 -6.12
C LYS A 238 -16.36 11.46 -7.15
N THR A 239 -15.60 11.47 -8.24
CA THR A 239 -15.92 12.28 -9.39
C THR A 239 -17.18 11.68 -10.02
N SER A 240 -18.29 12.40 -9.93
CA SER A 240 -19.52 12.05 -10.61
C SER A 240 -19.28 11.93 -12.11
N GLY A 241 -19.42 10.71 -12.64
CA GLY A 241 -19.72 10.48 -14.03
C GLY A 241 -18.65 10.86 -15.05
N ARG A 242 -17.70 9.93 -15.29
CA ARG A 242 -17.28 9.57 -16.65
C ARG A 242 -16.85 8.11 -16.63
N THR A 243 -17.71 7.27 -17.17
CA THR A 243 -17.37 5.95 -17.68
C THR A 243 -16.10 6.08 -18.52
N CYS A 244 -15.07 5.33 -18.20
CA CYS A 244 -13.95 5.12 -19.09
C CYS A 244 -14.49 4.38 -20.32
N ALA A 245 -14.73 5.12 -21.41
CA ALA A 245 -15.11 4.54 -22.67
C ALA A 245 -13.99 3.63 -23.13
N SER A 246 -14.32 2.36 -23.33
CA SER A 246 -13.47 1.38 -23.97
C SER A 246 -13.06 1.90 -25.34
N THR A 247 -11.81 2.25 -25.52
CA THR A 247 -11.19 2.23 -26.85
C THR A 247 -10.78 0.81 -27.17
N ARG A 248 -11.28 0.33 -28.28
CA ARG A 248 -11.14 -1.00 -28.87
C ARG A 248 -9.69 -1.35 -29.16
#